data_b203dbe81a410856d892e1290fabd218
#
_entry.id   b203dbe81a410856d892e1290fabd218
#
_cell.length_a   1.000
_cell.length_b   1.000
_cell.length_c   1.000
_cell.angle_alpha   90.00
_cell.angle_beta   90.00
_cell.angle_gamma   90.00
#
_symmetry.space_group_name_H-M   'P 1'
#
loop_
_entity.id
_entity.type
_entity.pdbx_description
1 polymer ?
#
loop_
_entity_poly.entity_id
_entity_poly.type
_entity_poly.pdbx_seq_one_letter_code
_entity_poly.pdbx_strand_id
1 'polypeptide(L)'
;MPTINQLVSAGRDKVRYKTKSPALQSSPQKRGVCTRVYTSTPKKPNSALRKVARVRLTNGVEVTTYIPGVGHNLQEHSIVLIRGGRVKDLPGVRYHVIRGTLDTVGVAKRMQGRSKYGAKRPKA
;
A
#
# COMPACT_ATOMS: atom_id res chain seq x y z
N MET A 1 -37.60 24.55 -13.04
CA MET A 1 -36.30 25.04 -13.53
C MET A 1 -35.78 26.17 -12.65
N PRO A 2 -34.54 26.11 -12.21
CA PRO A 2 -33.98 27.21 -11.45
C PRO A 2 -33.74 28.45 -12.34
N THR A 3 -33.85 29.59 -11.75
CA THR A 3 -33.55 30.86 -12.42
C THR A 3 -32.03 31.07 -12.50
N ILE A 4 -31.64 31.98 -13.38
CA ILE A 4 -30.22 32.34 -13.51
C ILE A 4 -29.67 32.86 -12.18
N ASN A 5 -30.45 33.66 -11.45
CA ASN A 5 -30.02 34.17 -10.14
C ASN A 5 -29.83 33.09 -9.13
N GLN A 6 -30.67 32.04 -9.15
CA GLN A 6 -30.50 30.88 -8.26
C GLN A 6 -29.25 30.10 -8.58
N LEU A 7 -28.93 29.88 -9.87
CA LEU A 7 -27.73 29.22 -10.29
C LEU A 7 -26.47 29.98 -9.90
N VAL A 8 -26.49 31.31 -10.02
CA VAL A 8 -25.35 32.15 -9.63
C VAL A 8 -25.14 32.10 -8.13
N SER A 9 -26.24 32.19 -7.36
CA SER A 9 -26.15 32.15 -5.87
C SER A 9 -25.67 30.81 -5.35
N ALA A 10 -26.12 29.72 -5.96
CA ALA A 10 -25.72 28.35 -5.57
C ALA A 10 -24.27 28.05 -5.98
N GLY A 11 -23.81 28.65 -7.09
CA GLY A 11 -22.51 28.36 -7.65
C GLY A 11 -22.43 26.96 -8.25
N ARG A 12 -21.27 26.60 -8.73
CA ARG A 12 -21.00 25.26 -9.23
C ARG A 12 -20.11 24.54 -8.24
N ASP A 13 -20.53 23.35 -7.85
CA ASP A 13 -19.70 22.50 -6.98
C ASP A 13 -18.62 21.81 -7.80
N LYS A 14 -17.41 21.79 -7.26
CA LYS A 14 -16.33 21.04 -7.88
C LYS A 14 -16.58 19.55 -7.69
N VAL A 15 -16.39 18.81 -8.76
CA VAL A 15 -16.48 17.35 -8.69
C VAL A 15 -15.32 16.84 -7.84
N ARG A 16 -15.65 16.09 -6.81
CA ARG A 16 -14.64 15.47 -5.95
C ARG A 16 -14.50 14.00 -6.32
N TYR A 17 -13.27 13.61 -6.58
CA TYR A 17 -12.96 12.23 -6.87
C TYR A 17 -12.53 11.52 -5.59
N LYS A 18 -13.07 10.33 -5.36
CA LYS A 18 -12.62 9.49 -4.25
C LYS A 18 -11.21 8.99 -4.53
N THR A 19 -10.34 9.12 -3.54
CA THR A 19 -9.02 8.51 -3.65
C THR A 19 -9.14 6.99 -3.58
N LYS A 20 -8.25 6.32 -4.29
CA LYS A 20 -8.14 4.85 -4.23
C LYS A 20 -7.34 4.39 -3.00
N SER A 21 -6.77 5.32 -2.26
CA SER A 21 -5.96 5.03 -1.08
C SER A 21 -6.44 5.83 0.13
N PRO A 22 -7.68 5.59 0.61
CA PRO A 22 -8.26 6.42 1.67
C PRO A 22 -7.49 6.34 2.99
N ALA A 23 -6.82 5.22 3.27
CA ALA A 23 -6.09 5.06 4.52
C ALA A 23 -4.85 5.94 4.62
N LEU A 24 -4.32 6.42 3.49
CA LEU A 24 -3.14 7.27 3.47
C LEU A 24 -3.46 8.73 3.79
N GLN A 25 -4.71 9.16 3.69
CA GLN A 25 -5.16 10.50 4.03
C GLN A 25 -4.32 11.59 3.36
N SER A 26 -4.12 11.47 2.04
CA SER A 26 -3.35 12.41 1.21
C SER A 26 -1.86 12.45 1.53
N SER A 27 -1.34 11.47 2.24
CA SER A 27 0.10 11.31 2.48
C SER A 27 0.69 10.34 1.47
N PRO A 28 1.97 10.53 1.05
CA PRO A 28 2.58 9.57 0.11
C PRO A 28 2.81 8.19 0.75
N GLN A 29 3.13 8.16 2.05
CA GLN A 29 3.31 6.93 2.80
C GLN A 29 2.77 7.09 4.21
N LYS A 30 2.51 5.97 4.88
CA LYS A 30 2.11 5.92 6.28
C LYS A 30 2.86 4.80 6.99
N ARG A 31 3.26 5.07 8.23
CA ARG A 31 3.85 4.06 9.11
C ARG A 31 2.74 3.28 9.78
N GLY A 32 3.01 2.00 10.02
CA GLY A 32 2.07 1.15 10.75
C GLY A 32 2.77 -0.01 11.40
N VAL A 33 1.99 -0.76 12.17
CA VAL A 33 2.45 -1.96 12.87
C VAL A 33 1.73 -3.16 12.29
N CYS A 34 2.49 -4.21 11.95
CA CYS A 34 1.90 -5.45 11.45
C CYS A 34 1.10 -6.13 12.55
N THR A 35 -0.19 -6.35 12.32
CA THR A 35 -1.04 -7.09 13.25
C THR A 35 -1.08 -8.57 12.88
N ARG A 36 -0.88 -8.89 11.60
CA ARG A 36 -0.86 -10.27 11.10
C ARG A 36 -0.07 -10.32 9.79
N VAL A 37 0.73 -11.34 9.63
CA VAL A 37 1.45 -11.61 8.38
C VAL A 37 1.04 -13.00 7.90
N TYR A 38 0.61 -13.10 6.64
CA TYR A 38 0.10 -14.34 6.09
C TYR A 38 0.24 -14.36 4.57
N THR A 39 -0.19 -15.45 3.95
CA THR A 39 -0.20 -15.58 2.50
C THR A 39 -1.63 -15.58 2.00
N SER A 40 -1.82 -15.14 0.76
CA SER A 40 -3.13 -15.09 0.13
C SER A 40 -3.03 -15.60 -1.30
N THR A 41 -4.06 -16.31 -1.74
CA THR A 41 -4.14 -16.74 -3.13
C THR A 41 -4.67 -15.61 -4.00
N PRO A 42 -4.12 -15.43 -5.23
CA PRO A 42 -4.61 -14.41 -6.13
C PRO A 42 -5.94 -14.81 -6.77
N LYS A 43 -6.55 -13.85 -7.47
CA LYS A 43 -7.76 -14.11 -8.25
C LYS A 43 -7.45 -15.06 -9.40
N LYS A 44 -8.46 -15.85 -9.83
CA LYS A 44 -8.35 -16.63 -11.05
C LYS A 44 -8.05 -15.70 -12.23
N PRO A 45 -7.27 -16.11 -13.22
CA PRO A 45 -6.69 -17.45 -13.44
C PRO A 45 -5.32 -17.66 -12.78
N ASN A 46 -4.84 -16.73 -11.95
CA ASN A 46 -3.52 -16.85 -11.35
C ASN A 46 -3.53 -17.78 -10.14
N SER A 47 -2.39 -18.39 -9.87
CA SER A 47 -2.21 -19.28 -8.72
C SER A 47 -0.83 -19.06 -8.14
N ALA A 48 -0.76 -18.78 -6.85
CA ALA A 48 0.49 -18.58 -6.11
C ALA A 48 0.18 -18.36 -4.64
N LEU A 49 1.22 -18.27 -3.82
CA LEU A 49 1.07 -17.80 -2.44
C LEU A 49 1.65 -16.40 -2.35
N ARG A 50 0.78 -15.41 -2.40
CA ARG A 50 1.18 -14.00 -2.30
C ARG A 50 1.35 -13.62 -0.83
N LYS A 51 2.46 -12.96 -0.52
CA LYS A 51 2.77 -12.56 0.87
C LYS A 51 2.08 -11.24 1.16
N VAL A 52 1.25 -11.22 2.18
CA VAL A 52 0.50 -10.03 2.59
C VAL A 52 0.61 -9.84 4.09
N ALA A 53 0.37 -8.61 4.53
CA ALA A 53 0.37 -8.26 5.94
C ALA A 53 -0.81 -7.35 6.24
N ARG A 54 -1.45 -7.60 7.36
CA ARG A 54 -2.46 -6.68 7.87
C ARG A 54 -1.76 -5.71 8.80
N VAL A 55 -1.89 -4.42 8.51
CA VAL A 55 -1.13 -3.35 9.16
C VAL A 55 -2.10 -2.34 9.76
N ARG A 56 -1.89 -2.01 11.04
CA ARG A 56 -2.60 -0.89 11.68
C ARG A 56 -1.75 0.36 11.54
N LEU A 57 -2.26 1.34 10.83
CA LEU A 57 -1.57 2.59 10.58
C LEU A 57 -1.60 3.52 11.78
N THR A 58 -0.73 4.52 11.79
CA THR A 58 -0.65 5.51 12.86
C THR A 58 -1.94 6.33 13.00
N ASN A 59 -2.76 6.40 11.95
CA ASN A 59 -4.06 7.07 11.99
C ASN A 59 -5.19 6.18 12.53
N GLY A 60 -4.89 4.96 12.96
CA GLY A 60 -5.85 4.03 13.51
C GLY A 60 -6.54 3.12 12.49
N VAL A 61 -6.32 3.34 11.20
CA VAL A 61 -6.92 2.52 10.14
C VAL A 61 -6.12 1.25 9.95
N GLU A 62 -6.81 0.11 9.86
CA GLU A 62 -6.18 -1.18 9.61
C GLU A 62 -6.40 -1.59 8.17
N VAL A 63 -5.33 -1.93 7.46
CA VAL A 63 -5.37 -2.26 6.03
C VAL A 63 -4.57 -3.51 5.74
N THR A 64 -4.93 -4.18 4.63
CA THR A 64 -4.15 -5.30 4.11
C THR A 64 -3.18 -4.77 3.06
N THR A 65 -1.90 -5.11 3.22
CA THR A 65 -0.83 -4.62 2.33
C THR A 65 -0.09 -5.80 1.72
N TYR A 66 0.46 -5.57 0.53
CA TYR A 66 1.28 -6.55 -0.19
C TYR A 66 2.75 -6.36 0.19
N ILE A 67 3.44 -7.46 0.43
CA ILE A 67 4.88 -7.46 0.69
C ILE A 67 5.59 -7.82 -0.62
N PRO A 68 6.18 -6.83 -1.33
CA PRO A 68 6.80 -7.12 -2.62
C PRO A 68 8.15 -7.81 -2.49
N GLY A 69 8.55 -8.50 -3.54
CA GLY A 69 9.85 -9.15 -3.64
C GLY A 69 9.86 -10.58 -3.11
N VAL A 70 11.03 -11.20 -3.17
CA VAL A 70 11.22 -12.58 -2.75
C VAL A 70 11.66 -12.61 -1.29
N GLY A 71 10.88 -13.28 -0.45
CA GLY A 71 11.19 -13.42 0.97
C GLY A 71 11.03 -12.12 1.77
N HIS A 72 10.86 -12.25 3.06
CA HIS A 72 10.77 -11.11 3.98
C HIS A 72 11.07 -11.58 5.40
N ASN A 73 11.30 -10.60 6.28
CA ASN A 73 11.54 -10.86 7.71
C ASN A 73 10.41 -10.34 8.59
N LEU A 74 9.27 -10.01 8.00
CA LEU A 74 8.16 -9.42 8.75
C LEU A 74 7.46 -10.46 9.60
N GLN A 75 7.04 -10.03 10.77
CA GLN A 75 6.29 -10.83 11.73
C GLN A 75 5.32 -9.92 12.46
N GLU A 76 4.48 -10.51 13.31
CA GLU A 76 3.56 -9.73 14.13
C GLU A 76 4.34 -8.69 14.95
N HIS A 77 3.80 -7.48 15.02
CA HIS A 77 4.38 -6.32 15.70
C HIS A 77 5.57 -5.66 15.00
N SER A 78 5.93 -6.09 13.79
CA SER A 78 6.94 -5.38 12.99
C SER A 78 6.41 -4.01 12.55
N ILE A 79 7.28 -3.00 12.61
CA ILE A 79 6.94 -1.66 12.17
C ILE A 79 7.29 -1.52 10.68
N VAL A 80 6.33 -1.09 9.87
CA VAL A 80 6.51 -0.99 8.43
C VAL A 80 6.04 0.37 7.91
N LEU A 81 6.54 0.74 6.75
CA LEU A 81 6.08 1.91 6.02
C LEU A 81 5.33 1.41 4.78
N ILE A 82 4.12 1.91 4.55
CA ILE A 82 3.31 1.51 3.41
C ILE A 82 3.08 2.68 2.46
N ARG A 83 2.85 2.35 1.20
CA ARG A 83 2.48 3.30 0.16
C ARG A 83 1.24 2.83 -0.57
N GLY A 84 0.61 3.74 -1.33
CA GLY A 84 -0.49 3.37 -2.19
C GLY A 84 -0.01 2.49 -3.35
N GLY A 85 -0.95 1.81 -3.94
CA GLY A 85 -0.71 0.93 -5.08
C GLY A 85 -1.48 -0.37 -4.91
N ARG A 86 -2.44 -0.59 -5.79
CA ARG A 86 -3.28 -1.79 -5.73
C ARG A 86 -2.56 -2.99 -6.33
N VAL A 87 -2.80 -4.16 -5.73
CA VAL A 87 -2.41 -5.44 -6.32
C VAL A 87 -3.63 -6.00 -7.04
N LYS A 88 -3.56 -6.05 -8.37
CA LYS A 88 -4.70 -6.48 -9.20
C LYS A 88 -5.09 -7.93 -8.93
N ASP A 89 -4.11 -8.79 -8.64
CA ASP A 89 -4.33 -10.21 -8.38
C ASP A 89 -4.99 -10.50 -7.04
N LEU A 90 -4.94 -9.56 -6.11
CA LEU A 90 -5.43 -9.78 -4.75
C LEU A 90 -6.61 -8.87 -4.46
N PRO A 91 -7.77 -9.44 -4.05
CA PRO A 91 -8.93 -8.61 -3.73
C PRO A 91 -8.70 -7.82 -2.44
N GLY A 92 -9.08 -6.55 -2.47
CA GLY A 92 -9.00 -5.69 -1.28
C GLY A 92 -7.62 -5.22 -0.89
N VAL A 93 -6.58 -5.55 -1.64
CA VAL A 93 -5.21 -5.10 -1.35
C VAL A 93 -4.93 -3.84 -2.17
N ARG A 94 -4.86 -2.69 -1.50
CA ARG A 94 -4.68 -1.37 -2.13
C ARG A 94 -3.35 -0.72 -1.80
N TYR A 95 -2.49 -1.39 -1.04
CA TYR A 95 -1.27 -0.81 -0.51
C TYR A 95 -0.12 -1.79 -0.63
N HIS A 96 1.08 -1.25 -0.64
CA HIS A 96 2.32 -2.03 -0.66
C HIS A 96 3.20 -1.63 0.51
N VAL A 97 3.89 -2.61 1.10
CA VAL A 97 4.95 -2.35 2.08
C VAL A 97 6.20 -1.88 1.33
N ILE A 98 6.85 -0.83 1.84
CA ILE A 98 8.10 -0.32 1.26
C ILE A 98 9.25 -1.12 1.84
N ARG A 99 9.99 -1.82 0.97
CA ARG A 99 11.13 -2.64 1.38
C ARG A 99 12.34 -1.76 1.70
N GLY A 100 13.12 -2.19 2.69
CA GLY A 100 14.34 -1.49 3.08
C GLY A 100 14.14 -0.33 4.04
N THR A 101 12.95 -0.18 4.63
CA THR A 101 12.64 0.87 5.61
C THR A 101 12.14 0.25 6.90
N LEU A 102 12.38 0.95 8.01
CA LEU A 102 11.93 0.52 9.34
C LEU A 102 12.34 -0.93 9.61
N ASP A 103 11.39 -1.79 10.00
CA ASP A 103 11.68 -3.20 10.31
C ASP A 103 11.73 -4.11 9.07
N THR A 104 11.43 -3.58 7.89
CA THR A 104 11.44 -4.35 6.65
C THR A 104 12.82 -4.30 6.01
N VAL A 105 13.49 -5.46 5.89
CA VAL A 105 14.75 -5.52 5.16
C VAL A 105 14.50 -5.52 3.65
N GLY A 106 15.51 -5.10 2.88
CA GLY A 106 15.43 -5.16 1.44
C GLY A 106 15.51 -6.60 0.93
N VAL A 107 15.24 -6.77 -0.36
CA VAL A 107 15.32 -8.09 -1.00
C VAL A 107 16.80 -8.48 -1.14
N ALA A 108 17.16 -9.63 -0.58
CA ALA A 108 18.53 -10.13 -0.60
C ALA A 108 18.94 -10.53 -2.03
N LYS A 109 20.20 -10.26 -2.36
CA LYS A 109 20.81 -10.69 -3.64
C LYS A 109 20.14 -10.13 -4.90
N ARG A 110 19.35 -9.09 -4.75
CA ARG A 110 18.69 -8.48 -5.91
C ARG A 110 19.65 -7.52 -6.62
N MET A 111 19.77 -7.66 -7.93
CA MET A 111 20.70 -6.87 -8.74
C MET A 111 20.02 -5.82 -9.61
N GLN A 112 18.77 -6.04 -9.99
CA GLN A 112 18.02 -5.14 -10.86
C GLN A 112 16.82 -4.56 -10.14
N GLY A 113 16.48 -3.29 -10.42
CA GLY A 113 15.35 -2.62 -9.81
C GLY A 113 15.47 -2.51 -8.30
N ARG A 114 16.69 -2.31 -7.80
CA ARG A 114 16.99 -2.34 -6.36
C ARG A 114 16.23 -1.29 -5.56
N SER A 115 15.99 -0.13 -6.14
CA SER A 115 15.26 0.94 -5.47
C SER A 115 13.85 0.55 -5.08
N LYS A 116 13.20 -0.26 -5.91
CA LYS A 116 11.82 -0.70 -5.67
C LYS A 116 11.72 -1.70 -4.53
N TYR A 117 12.81 -2.41 -4.24
CA TYR A 117 12.80 -3.51 -3.26
C TYR A 117 13.79 -3.28 -2.12
N GLY A 118 14.30 -2.08 -1.99
CA GLY A 118 15.16 -1.70 -0.88
C GLY A 118 16.50 -2.40 -0.83
N ALA A 119 16.99 -2.89 -1.97
CA ALA A 119 18.27 -3.57 -2.03
C ALA A 119 19.41 -2.57 -2.13
N LYS A 120 20.49 -2.82 -1.39
CA LYS A 120 21.68 -1.99 -1.42
C LYS A 120 22.53 -2.28 -2.65
N ARG A 121 23.35 -1.28 -3.04
CA ARG A 121 24.27 -1.46 -4.15
C ARG A 121 25.24 -2.60 -3.83
N PRO A 122 25.40 -3.56 -4.76
CA PRO A 122 26.38 -4.63 -4.55
C PRO A 122 27.78 -4.06 -4.44
N LYS A 123 28.55 -4.56 -3.52
CA LYS A 123 29.97 -4.22 -3.41
C LYS A 123 30.73 -4.92 -4.54
N ALA A 124 31.56 -4.17 -5.22
CA ALA A 124 32.40 -4.74 -6.27
C ALA A 124 33.50 -5.65 -5.68
#